data_41a372fc91bd7093f2ade2a511ac6e4e
#
_entry.id   41a372fc91bd7093f2ade2a511ac6e4e
#
_cell.length_a   1.000
_cell.length_b   1.000
_cell.length_c   1.000
_cell.angle_alpha   90.00
_cell.angle_beta   90.00
_cell.angle_gamma   90.00
#
_symmetry.space_group_name_H-M   'P 1'
#
loop_
_entity.id
_entity.type
_entity.pdbx_description
1 polymer ?
#
loop_
_entity_poly.entity_id
_entity_poly.type
_entity_poly.pdbx_seq_one_letter_code
_entity_poly.pdbx_strand_id
1 'polypeptide(L)'
;MSELWFEILICFLAGAGAGLGTGFAGLSGATVITPMLVTLLGLPAYEAIGIALASDVLASAASARTYGKNGSIDLRNGLVMMAGVLCMTVVGSWLSTYLPDNTLGGFSVVMALVLGLRFLFFPILAPAHPAGPGGGKRRVWMSAAGGAAVGLVCGVFGAGGGMMMLMVLTFVLGYELKTAVGTSVFIMTFSALLGAVSHFALGSAPRLLPLALCVVFTLFWAQLAARIAAKADPLLLNRLTGAILTAVGLLLLVLNLL
;
A
#
# COMPACT_ATOMS: atom_id res chain seq x y z
N MET A 1 31.98 4.36 -3.32
CA MET A 1 31.10 5.25 -4.13
C MET A 1 30.09 4.48 -4.97
N SER A 2 30.46 3.32 -5.57
CA SER A 2 29.55 2.48 -6.36
C SER A 2 28.33 1.97 -5.55
N GLU A 3 28.55 1.54 -4.32
CA GLU A 3 27.47 1.03 -3.45
C GLU A 3 26.44 2.10 -3.10
N LEU A 4 26.87 3.34 -2.80
CA LEU A 4 25.97 4.44 -2.50
C LEU A 4 25.07 4.80 -3.68
N TRP A 5 25.63 4.85 -4.91
CA TRP A 5 24.85 5.11 -6.10
C TRP A 5 23.86 3.99 -6.40
N PHE A 6 24.24 2.74 -6.16
CA PHE A 6 23.35 1.60 -6.28
C PHE A 6 22.19 1.67 -5.31
N GLU A 7 22.45 1.97 -4.03
CA GLU A 7 21.43 2.14 -3.00
C GLU A 7 20.45 3.28 -3.36
N ILE A 8 20.96 4.43 -3.81
CA ILE A 8 20.12 5.55 -4.27
C ILE A 8 19.24 5.14 -5.46
N LEU A 9 19.79 4.43 -6.44
CA LEU A 9 19.05 3.97 -7.60
C LEU A 9 17.92 3.00 -7.21
N ILE A 10 18.19 2.04 -6.35
CA ILE A 10 17.18 1.09 -5.87
C ILE A 10 16.08 1.81 -5.09
N CYS A 11 16.44 2.71 -4.17
CA CYS A 11 15.45 3.49 -3.42
C CYS A 11 14.63 4.42 -4.34
N PHE A 12 15.23 4.97 -5.39
CA PHE A 12 14.53 5.77 -6.39
C PHE A 12 13.50 4.93 -7.15
N LEU A 13 13.90 3.76 -7.67
CA LEU A 13 12.99 2.87 -8.42
C LEU A 13 11.89 2.32 -7.51
N ALA A 14 12.24 1.90 -6.30
CA ALA A 14 11.28 1.43 -5.30
C ALA A 14 10.27 2.54 -4.94
N GLY A 15 10.77 3.74 -4.66
CA GLY A 15 9.94 4.90 -4.34
C GLY A 15 9.06 5.35 -5.51
N ALA A 16 9.57 5.27 -6.75
CA ALA A 16 8.78 5.57 -7.94
C ALA A 16 7.64 4.58 -8.13
N GLY A 17 7.93 3.27 -8.10
CA GLY A 17 6.91 2.23 -8.23
C GLY A 17 5.85 2.31 -7.11
N ALA A 18 6.31 2.47 -5.87
CA ALA A 18 5.44 2.62 -4.70
C ALA A 18 4.58 3.88 -4.79
N GLY A 19 5.18 5.02 -5.08
CA GLY A 19 4.47 6.30 -5.17
C GLY A 19 3.43 6.32 -6.28
N LEU A 20 3.77 5.79 -7.45
CA LEU A 20 2.82 5.64 -8.55
C LEU A 20 1.65 4.73 -8.15
N GLY A 21 1.93 3.59 -7.51
CA GLY A 21 0.90 2.68 -7.00
C GLY A 21 -0.02 3.33 -5.96
N THR A 22 0.56 4.04 -5.00
CA THR A 22 -0.21 4.74 -3.96
C THR A 22 -1.05 5.86 -4.56
N GLY A 23 -0.48 6.69 -5.43
CA GLY A 23 -1.17 7.85 -5.98
C GLY A 23 -2.25 7.49 -7.00
N PHE A 24 -2.03 6.49 -7.85
CA PHE A 24 -2.98 6.09 -8.89
C PHE A 24 -4.08 5.17 -8.38
N ALA A 25 -3.73 4.18 -7.59
CA ALA A 25 -4.67 3.12 -7.22
C ALA A 25 -4.85 2.95 -5.71
N GLY A 26 -4.26 3.80 -4.88
CA GLY A 26 -4.37 3.68 -3.43
C GLY A 26 -3.72 2.41 -2.88
N LEU A 27 -2.68 1.93 -3.54
CA LEU A 27 -1.92 0.77 -3.09
C LEU A 27 -0.95 1.15 -1.98
N SER A 28 -0.64 0.19 -1.12
CA SER A 28 0.50 0.33 -0.21
C SER A 28 1.81 0.25 -0.98
N GLY A 29 2.68 1.23 -0.80
CA GLY A 29 4.04 1.22 -1.36
C GLY A 29 4.88 0.07 -0.84
N ALA A 30 4.50 -0.51 0.28
CA ALA A 30 5.16 -1.70 0.82
C ALA A 30 5.14 -2.90 -0.14
N THR A 31 4.16 -2.96 -1.04
CA THR A 31 4.11 -3.99 -2.10
C THR A 31 5.31 -3.94 -3.04
N VAL A 32 5.93 -2.77 -3.20
CA VAL A 32 7.09 -2.56 -4.07
C VAL A 32 8.38 -2.37 -3.26
N ILE A 33 8.34 -1.49 -2.24
CA ILE A 33 9.53 -1.13 -1.48
C ILE A 33 10.08 -2.35 -0.74
N THR A 34 9.23 -3.11 -0.03
CA THR A 34 9.69 -4.25 0.78
C THR A 34 10.46 -5.28 -0.05
N PRO A 35 9.90 -5.84 -1.15
CA PRO A 35 10.65 -6.82 -1.92
C PRO A 35 11.93 -6.25 -2.54
N MET A 36 11.92 -5.00 -2.99
CA MET A 36 13.13 -4.39 -3.56
C MET A 36 14.25 -4.20 -2.53
N LEU A 37 13.92 -3.73 -1.33
CA LEU A 37 14.91 -3.55 -0.27
C LEU A 37 15.45 -4.90 0.24
N VAL A 38 14.60 -5.91 0.37
CA VAL A 38 15.01 -7.25 0.79
C VAL A 38 15.88 -7.92 -0.26
N THR A 39 15.43 -7.95 -1.51
CA THR A 39 16.11 -8.71 -2.57
C THR A 39 17.36 -8.02 -3.10
N LEU A 40 17.33 -6.69 -3.29
CA LEU A 40 18.41 -5.96 -3.95
C LEU A 40 19.41 -5.31 -2.98
N LEU A 41 18.95 -4.92 -1.79
CA LEU A 41 19.83 -4.33 -0.76
C LEU A 41 20.13 -5.30 0.39
N GLY A 42 19.53 -6.49 0.41
CA GLY A 42 19.75 -7.48 1.45
C GLY A 42 19.31 -7.02 2.85
N LEU A 43 18.32 -6.10 2.94
CA LEU A 43 17.79 -5.69 4.23
C LEU A 43 16.95 -6.81 4.85
N PRO A 44 16.96 -6.95 6.20
CA PRO A 44 16.01 -7.82 6.87
C PRO A 44 14.57 -7.43 6.51
N ALA A 45 13.71 -8.43 6.23
CA ALA A 45 12.35 -8.19 5.76
C ALA A 45 11.55 -7.33 6.74
N TYR A 46 11.72 -7.54 8.04
CA TYR A 46 11.06 -6.78 9.07
C TYR A 46 11.43 -5.28 9.04
N GLU A 47 12.72 -4.97 8.84
CA GLU A 47 13.20 -3.59 8.68
C GLU A 47 12.67 -2.95 7.39
N ALA A 48 12.71 -3.69 6.28
CA ALA A 48 12.21 -3.23 4.99
C ALA A 48 10.71 -2.92 5.02
N ILE A 49 9.91 -3.72 5.73
CA ILE A 49 8.47 -3.45 5.97
C ILE A 49 8.29 -2.14 6.75
N GLY A 50 9.07 -1.93 7.81
CA GLY A 50 9.01 -0.69 8.58
C GLY A 50 9.33 0.55 7.75
N ILE A 51 10.40 0.50 6.92
CA ILE A 51 10.78 1.56 5.98
C ILE A 51 9.66 1.82 4.96
N ALA A 52 9.08 0.78 4.41
CA ALA A 52 8.02 0.87 3.43
C ALA A 52 6.75 1.51 4.02
N LEU A 53 6.34 1.09 5.21
CA LEU A 53 5.20 1.67 5.93
C LEU A 53 5.46 3.15 6.29
N ALA A 54 6.67 3.50 6.74
CA ALA A 54 7.02 4.89 7.00
C ALA A 54 6.95 5.76 5.72
N SER A 55 7.38 5.22 4.58
CA SER A 55 7.27 5.89 3.28
C SER A 55 5.81 6.08 2.86
N ASP A 56 4.95 5.12 3.17
CA ASP A 56 3.51 5.21 2.88
C ASP A 56 2.80 6.32 3.67
N VAL A 57 3.28 6.69 4.86
CA VAL A 57 2.62 7.73 5.69
C VAL A 57 2.48 9.04 4.93
N LEU A 58 3.59 9.59 4.44
CA LEU A 58 3.58 10.87 3.74
C LEU A 58 2.99 10.76 2.33
N ALA A 59 3.24 9.67 1.64
CA ALA A 59 2.70 9.41 0.31
C ALA A 59 1.16 9.31 0.32
N SER A 60 0.61 8.54 1.25
CA SER A 60 -0.85 8.40 1.39
C SER A 60 -1.50 9.66 1.93
N ALA A 61 -0.86 10.40 2.86
CA ALA A 61 -1.36 11.68 3.33
C ALA A 61 -1.46 12.73 2.21
N ALA A 62 -0.42 12.82 1.36
CA ALA A 62 -0.41 13.74 0.21
C ALA A 62 -1.48 13.34 -0.83
N SER A 63 -1.65 12.04 -1.09
CA SER A 63 -2.69 11.50 -1.96
C SER A 63 -4.08 11.75 -1.38
N ALA A 64 -4.31 11.47 -0.10
CA ALA A 64 -5.57 11.72 0.60
C ALA A 64 -5.97 13.20 0.54
N ARG A 65 -5.00 14.13 0.72
CA ARG A 65 -5.27 15.56 0.56
C ARG A 65 -5.76 15.88 -0.85
N THR A 66 -5.19 15.27 -1.88
CA THR A 66 -5.56 15.49 -3.28
C THR A 66 -6.98 14.97 -3.55
N TYR A 67 -7.29 13.73 -3.14
CA TYR A 67 -8.63 13.14 -3.29
C TYR A 67 -9.67 13.84 -2.42
N GLY A 68 -9.31 14.26 -1.20
CA GLY A 68 -10.19 15.00 -0.29
C GLY A 68 -10.62 16.35 -0.84
N LYS A 69 -9.72 17.08 -1.52
CA LYS A 69 -10.07 18.34 -2.21
C LYS A 69 -11.10 18.15 -3.32
N ASN A 70 -11.17 16.95 -3.90
CA ASN A 70 -12.12 16.60 -4.94
C ASN A 70 -13.41 15.95 -4.40
N GLY A 71 -13.61 15.92 -3.07
CA GLY A 71 -14.77 15.31 -2.44
C GLY A 71 -14.83 13.78 -2.53
N SER A 72 -13.71 13.13 -2.85
CA SER A 72 -13.61 11.69 -3.09
C SER A 72 -13.16 10.92 -1.84
N ILE A 73 -13.65 11.28 -0.65
CA ILE A 73 -13.39 10.55 0.61
C ILE A 73 -14.70 10.40 1.38
N ASP A 74 -15.06 9.15 1.73
CA ASP A 74 -16.13 8.89 2.70
C ASP A 74 -15.55 8.80 4.11
N LEU A 75 -15.60 9.88 4.85
CA LEU A 75 -15.07 9.95 6.22
C LEU A 75 -15.85 9.05 7.18
N ARG A 76 -17.17 8.95 7.06
CA ARG A 76 -18.00 8.24 8.04
C ARG A 76 -17.73 6.74 8.06
N ASN A 77 -17.83 6.08 6.93
CA ASN A 77 -17.58 4.64 6.85
C ASN A 77 -16.07 4.34 6.86
N GLY A 78 -15.24 5.26 6.33
CA GLY A 78 -13.80 5.20 6.39
C GLY A 78 -13.28 5.15 7.83
N LEU A 79 -13.83 5.94 8.75
CA LEU A 79 -13.45 5.93 10.18
C LEU A 79 -13.78 4.60 10.85
N VAL A 80 -14.93 4.00 10.52
CA VAL A 80 -15.30 2.67 11.08
C VAL A 80 -14.32 1.61 10.59
N MET A 81 -14.04 1.60 9.29
CA MET A 81 -13.06 0.67 8.69
C MET A 81 -11.67 0.90 9.27
N MET A 82 -11.28 2.17 9.43
CA MET A 82 -10.00 2.57 10.01
C MET A 82 -9.82 2.03 11.43
N ALA A 83 -10.84 2.09 12.27
CA ALA A 83 -10.76 1.55 13.63
C ALA A 83 -10.43 0.04 13.62
N GLY A 84 -11.06 -0.75 12.73
CA GLY A 84 -10.75 -2.17 12.55
C GLY A 84 -9.32 -2.38 12.03
N VAL A 85 -8.91 -1.59 11.03
CA VAL A 85 -7.55 -1.63 10.48
C VAL A 85 -6.52 -1.34 11.57
N LEU A 86 -6.68 -0.24 12.33
CA LEU A 86 -5.71 0.17 13.34
C LEU A 86 -5.53 -0.87 14.44
N CYS A 87 -6.65 -1.40 14.99
CA CYS A 87 -6.59 -2.44 16.01
C CYS A 87 -5.82 -3.68 15.53
N MET A 88 -6.13 -4.15 14.32
CA MET A 88 -5.54 -5.39 13.81
C MET A 88 -4.15 -5.20 13.20
N THR A 89 -3.77 -3.99 12.81
CA THR A 89 -2.39 -3.69 12.37
C THR A 89 -1.39 -3.88 13.51
N VAL A 90 -1.73 -3.46 14.73
CA VAL A 90 -0.87 -3.70 15.92
C VAL A 90 -0.72 -5.18 16.19
N VAL A 91 -1.83 -5.93 16.15
CA VAL A 91 -1.80 -7.39 16.33
C VAL A 91 -0.98 -8.06 15.24
N GLY A 92 -1.16 -7.63 13.97
CA GLY A 92 -0.39 -8.15 12.83
C GLY A 92 1.10 -7.84 12.94
N SER A 93 1.47 -6.62 13.32
CA SER A 93 2.88 -6.23 13.51
C SER A 93 3.54 -7.02 14.65
N TRP A 94 2.80 -7.28 15.73
CA TRP A 94 3.28 -8.16 16.79
C TRP A 94 3.44 -9.60 16.30
N LEU A 95 2.48 -10.12 15.53
CA LEU A 95 2.56 -11.47 14.99
C LEU A 95 3.72 -11.64 14.00
N SER A 96 4.05 -10.60 13.22
CA SER A 96 5.15 -10.64 12.25
C SER A 96 6.52 -10.83 12.89
N THR A 97 6.70 -10.47 14.16
CA THR A 97 7.96 -10.72 14.89
C THR A 97 8.29 -12.20 15.09
N TYR A 98 7.28 -13.06 14.99
CA TYR A 98 7.44 -14.52 15.12
C TYR A 98 7.62 -15.22 13.78
N LEU A 99 7.50 -14.49 12.65
CA LEU A 99 7.64 -15.08 11.32
C LEU A 99 9.09 -14.95 10.82
N PRO A 100 9.63 -16.00 10.14
CA PRO A 100 10.94 -15.93 9.52
C PRO A 100 10.98 -14.87 8.41
N ASP A 101 12.14 -14.21 8.26
CA ASP A 101 12.37 -13.19 7.23
C ASP A 101 12.06 -13.70 5.81
N ASN A 102 12.40 -14.96 5.50
CA ASN A 102 12.11 -15.57 4.21
C ASN A 102 10.61 -15.59 3.89
N THR A 103 9.76 -15.82 4.89
CA THR A 103 8.30 -15.82 4.71
C THR A 103 7.78 -14.42 4.42
N LEU A 104 8.27 -13.43 5.14
CA LEU A 104 7.86 -12.03 4.98
C LEU A 104 8.30 -11.48 3.61
N GLY A 105 9.56 -11.70 3.23
CA GLY A 105 10.11 -11.25 1.95
C GLY A 105 9.45 -11.95 0.76
N GLY A 106 9.34 -13.28 0.80
CA GLY A 106 8.72 -14.08 -0.25
C GLY A 106 7.25 -13.74 -0.47
N PHE A 107 6.49 -13.53 0.61
CA PHE A 107 5.09 -13.10 0.53
C PHE A 107 4.96 -11.77 -0.21
N SER A 108 5.83 -10.80 0.04
CA SER A 108 5.81 -9.49 -0.60
C SER A 108 6.03 -9.58 -2.12
N VAL A 109 6.95 -10.45 -2.58
CA VAL A 109 7.17 -10.71 -4.02
C VAL A 109 5.93 -11.33 -4.66
N VAL A 110 5.37 -12.37 -4.04
CA VAL A 110 4.16 -13.05 -4.54
C VAL A 110 2.98 -12.08 -4.60
N MET A 111 2.79 -11.25 -3.57
CA MET A 111 1.73 -10.25 -3.55
C MET A 111 1.91 -9.19 -4.65
N ALA A 112 3.14 -8.73 -4.90
CA ALA A 112 3.42 -7.79 -5.99
C ALA A 112 2.99 -8.37 -7.35
N LEU A 113 3.32 -9.64 -7.62
CA LEU A 113 2.91 -10.34 -8.85
C LEU A 113 1.41 -10.53 -8.94
N VAL A 114 0.78 -11.06 -7.90
CA VAL A 114 -0.68 -11.33 -7.88
C VAL A 114 -1.45 -10.03 -8.10
N LEU A 115 -1.08 -8.95 -7.39
CA LEU A 115 -1.73 -7.66 -7.53
C LEU A 115 -1.45 -7.03 -8.90
N GLY A 116 -0.22 -7.13 -9.39
CA GLY A 116 0.15 -6.64 -10.71
C GLY A 116 -0.66 -7.29 -11.83
N LEU A 117 -0.69 -8.62 -11.86
CA LEU A 117 -1.51 -9.38 -12.83
C LEU A 117 -3.00 -9.09 -12.68
N ARG A 118 -3.48 -8.97 -11.45
CA ARG A 118 -4.89 -8.65 -11.16
C ARG A 118 -5.29 -7.30 -11.75
N PHE A 119 -4.47 -6.25 -11.59
CA PHE A 119 -4.75 -4.93 -12.18
C PHE A 119 -4.62 -4.93 -13.69
N LEU A 120 -3.68 -5.70 -14.25
CA LEU A 120 -3.44 -5.74 -15.68
C LEU A 120 -4.60 -6.39 -16.44
N PHE A 121 -5.05 -7.56 -15.96
CA PHE A 121 -6.08 -8.37 -16.65
C PHE A 121 -7.49 -8.09 -16.18
N PHE A 122 -7.68 -7.69 -14.94
CA PHE A 122 -8.98 -7.47 -14.34
C PHE A 122 -9.04 -6.10 -13.65
N PRO A 123 -9.01 -4.99 -14.40
CA PRO A 123 -9.03 -3.66 -13.86
C PRO A 123 -10.24 -3.45 -12.95
N ILE A 124 -10.07 -2.73 -11.86
CA ILE A 124 -11.14 -2.36 -10.96
C ILE A 124 -11.86 -1.16 -11.56
N LEU A 125 -12.97 -1.43 -12.22
CA LEU A 125 -13.90 -0.42 -12.68
C LEU A 125 -14.99 -0.24 -11.63
N ALA A 126 -15.58 0.94 -11.54
CA ALA A 126 -16.68 1.19 -10.63
C ALA A 126 -17.79 0.16 -10.85
N PRO A 127 -18.37 -0.42 -9.79
CA PRO A 127 -19.52 -1.31 -9.96
C PRO A 127 -20.66 -0.53 -10.63
N ALA A 128 -21.42 -1.21 -11.49
CA ALA A 128 -22.51 -0.62 -12.27
C ALA A 128 -23.64 -0.04 -11.39
N HIS A 129 -23.64 -0.32 -10.10
CA HIS A 129 -24.61 0.19 -9.14
C HIS A 129 -23.86 0.85 -7.98
N PRO A 130 -23.83 2.19 -7.92
CA PRO A 130 -23.31 2.87 -6.74
C PRO A 130 -24.22 2.48 -5.57
N ALA A 131 -23.64 1.82 -4.56
CA ALA A 131 -24.35 1.61 -3.32
C ALA A 131 -24.62 2.97 -2.70
N GLY A 132 -25.88 3.38 -2.67
CA GLY A 132 -26.29 4.66 -2.10
C GLY A 132 -25.79 4.84 -0.66
N PRO A 133 -25.82 6.06 -0.11
CA PRO A 133 -25.34 6.40 1.24
C PRO A 133 -26.29 5.84 2.33
N GLY A 134 -26.54 4.52 2.30
CA GLY A 134 -27.39 3.81 3.24
C GLY A 134 -26.57 3.20 4.39
N GLY A 135 -26.50 3.89 5.52
CA GLY A 135 -25.80 3.42 6.72
C GLY A 135 -26.58 2.38 7.53
N GLY A 136 -26.86 1.21 6.98
CA GLY A 136 -27.42 0.10 7.75
C GLY A 136 -26.37 -0.53 8.69
N LYS A 137 -26.81 -1.08 9.84
CA LYS A 137 -25.93 -1.81 10.80
C LYS A 137 -25.04 -2.84 10.08
N ARG A 138 -25.56 -3.51 9.04
CA ARG A 138 -24.80 -4.48 8.21
C ARG A 138 -23.57 -3.86 7.56
N ARG A 139 -23.69 -2.64 7.00
CA ARG A 139 -22.58 -1.94 6.34
C ARG A 139 -21.47 -1.59 7.33
N VAL A 140 -21.85 -1.14 8.52
CA VAL A 140 -20.90 -0.85 9.61
C VAL A 140 -20.13 -2.12 10.01
N TRP A 141 -20.82 -3.25 10.19
CA TRP A 141 -20.19 -4.52 10.49
C TRP A 141 -19.26 -5.02 9.37
N MET A 142 -19.69 -4.89 8.13
CA MET A 142 -18.88 -5.27 6.96
C MET A 142 -17.62 -4.38 6.84
N SER A 143 -17.74 -3.08 7.14
CA SER A 143 -16.60 -2.16 7.17
C SER A 143 -15.63 -2.50 8.31
N ALA A 144 -16.14 -2.81 9.51
CA ALA A 144 -15.31 -3.16 10.65
C ALA A 144 -14.60 -4.50 10.43
N ALA A 145 -15.31 -5.54 9.97
CA ALA A 145 -14.73 -6.85 9.70
C ALA A 145 -13.72 -6.82 8.52
N GLY A 146 -14.07 -6.12 7.44
CA GLY A 146 -13.15 -5.90 6.32
C GLY A 146 -11.91 -5.13 6.75
N GLY A 147 -12.08 -4.09 7.56
CA GLY A 147 -10.98 -3.33 8.14
C GLY A 147 -10.07 -4.21 9.02
N ALA A 148 -10.65 -5.05 9.86
CA ALA A 148 -9.90 -5.97 10.72
C ALA A 148 -9.05 -6.95 9.90
N ALA A 149 -9.62 -7.58 8.87
CA ALA A 149 -8.89 -8.48 7.98
C ALA A 149 -7.74 -7.77 7.24
N VAL A 150 -8.02 -6.58 6.69
CA VAL A 150 -7.00 -5.76 6.02
C VAL A 150 -5.90 -5.35 6.98
N GLY A 151 -6.26 -4.91 8.19
CA GLY A 151 -5.30 -4.48 9.22
C GLY A 151 -4.36 -5.61 9.63
N LEU A 152 -4.88 -6.83 9.82
CA LEU A 152 -4.06 -7.99 10.16
C LEU A 152 -3.02 -8.28 9.06
N VAL A 153 -3.46 -8.36 7.80
CA VAL A 153 -2.55 -8.61 6.67
C VAL A 153 -1.53 -7.48 6.52
N CYS A 154 -1.98 -6.23 6.61
CA CYS A 154 -1.09 -5.07 6.52
C CYS A 154 -0.05 -5.06 7.65
N GLY A 155 -0.46 -5.38 8.87
CA GLY A 155 0.44 -5.45 10.03
C GLY A 155 1.48 -6.56 9.90
N VAL A 156 1.05 -7.76 9.46
CA VAL A 156 1.96 -8.92 9.31
C VAL A 156 2.94 -8.71 8.17
N PHE A 157 2.45 -8.40 6.98
CA PHE A 157 3.27 -8.41 5.76
C PHE A 157 3.67 -7.02 5.27
N GLY A 158 3.10 -5.97 5.83
CA GLY A 158 3.30 -4.59 5.36
C GLY A 158 2.75 -4.35 3.95
N ALA A 159 2.48 -5.39 3.19
CA ALA A 159 2.07 -5.34 1.79
C ALA A 159 0.59 -5.75 1.60
N GLY A 160 -0.03 -5.30 0.53
CA GLY A 160 -1.39 -5.69 0.16
C GLY A 160 -2.52 -4.96 0.88
N GLY A 161 -2.25 -4.24 1.96
CA GLY A 161 -3.30 -3.56 2.75
C GLY A 161 -4.13 -2.59 1.91
N GLY A 162 -3.49 -1.74 1.12
CA GLY A 162 -4.19 -0.78 0.25
C GLY A 162 -5.07 -1.45 -0.80
N MET A 163 -4.57 -2.52 -1.43
CA MET A 163 -5.33 -3.27 -2.42
C MET A 163 -6.53 -4.00 -1.81
N MET A 164 -6.32 -4.69 -0.70
CA MET A 164 -7.42 -5.35 0.01
C MET A 164 -8.47 -4.33 0.46
N MET A 165 -8.02 -3.17 0.95
CA MET A 165 -8.89 -2.06 1.32
C MET A 165 -9.71 -1.57 0.12
N LEU A 166 -9.05 -1.37 -1.02
CA LEU A 166 -9.71 -0.98 -2.26
C LEU A 166 -10.74 -2.03 -2.70
N MET A 167 -10.40 -3.32 -2.62
CA MET A 167 -11.33 -4.41 -2.93
C MET A 167 -12.53 -4.42 -1.98
N VAL A 168 -12.33 -4.27 -0.68
CA VAL A 168 -13.44 -4.18 0.29
C VAL A 168 -14.32 -2.97 0.00
N LEU A 169 -13.72 -1.81 -0.24
CA LEU A 169 -14.47 -0.59 -0.54
C LEU A 169 -15.26 -0.70 -1.85
N THR A 170 -14.69 -1.28 -2.91
CA THR A 170 -15.35 -1.38 -4.22
C THR A 170 -16.33 -2.54 -4.30
N PHE A 171 -15.93 -3.76 -3.95
CA PHE A 171 -16.74 -4.96 -4.15
C PHE A 171 -17.69 -5.26 -2.98
N VAL A 172 -17.29 -4.96 -1.75
CA VAL A 172 -18.11 -5.26 -0.56
C VAL A 172 -19.01 -4.08 -0.20
N LEU A 173 -18.46 -2.87 -0.24
CA LEU A 173 -19.17 -1.65 0.14
C LEU A 173 -19.73 -0.86 -1.05
N GLY A 174 -19.37 -1.22 -2.29
CA GLY A 174 -19.93 -0.68 -3.53
C GLY A 174 -19.56 0.77 -3.84
N TYR A 175 -18.38 1.23 -3.41
CA TYR A 175 -17.90 2.58 -3.72
C TYR A 175 -17.46 2.72 -5.17
N GLU A 176 -17.60 3.93 -5.72
CA GLU A 176 -16.89 4.33 -6.93
C GLU A 176 -15.39 4.27 -6.74
N LEU A 177 -14.63 3.95 -7.82
CA LEU A 177 -13.20 3.76 -7.75
C LEU A 177 -12.46 4.98 -7.13
N LYS A 178 -12.80 6.22 -7.54
CA LYS A 178 -12.16 7.43 -7.00
C LYS A 178 -12.41 7.60 -5.51
N THR A 179 -13.63 7.37 -5.05
CA THR A 179 -13.99 7.42 -3.63
C THR A 179 -13.36 6.28 -2.84
N ALA A 180 -13.27 5.09 -3.43
CA ALA A 180 -12.59 3.95 -2.82
C ALA A 180 -11.09 4.24 -2.66
N VAL A 181 -10.41 4.73 -3.70
CA VAL A 181 -8.99 5.13 -3.64
C VAL A 181 -8.78 6.23 -2.62
N GLY A 182 -9.57 7.31 -2.67
CA GLY A 182 -9.44 8.42 -1.72
C GLY A 182 -9.63 7.98 -0.26
N THR A 183 -10.64 7.15 0.01
CA THR A 183 -10.91 6.60 1.34
C THR A 183 -9.82 5.61 1.78
N SER A 184 -9.32 4.78 0.85
CA SER A 184 -8.20 3.86 1.10
C SER A 184 -6.93 4.60 1.53
N VAL A 185 -6.46 5.59 0.75
CA VAL A 185 -5.25 6.35 1.10
C VAL A 185 -5.43 7.17 2.38
N PHE A 186 -6.65 7.63 2.68
CA PHE A 186 -6.95 8.27 3.95
C PHE A 186 -6.74 7.31 5.13
N ILE A 187 -7.30 6.11 5.09
CA ILE A 187 -7.13 5.08 6.12
C ILE A 187 -5.66 4.65 6.20
N MET A 188 -5.01 4.45 5.05
CA MET A 188 -3.60 4.06 4.96
C MET A 188 -2.67 5.06 5.66
N THR A 189 -2.95 6.35 5.63
CA THR A 189 -2.13 7.35 6.33
C THR A 189 -1.95 6.99 7.80
N PHE A 190 -3.04 6.60 8.45
CA PHE A 190 -3.02 6.27 9.88
C PHE A 190 -2.55 4.83 10.14
N SER A 191 -2.97 3.87 9.32
CA SER A 191 -2.54 2.48 9.49
C SER A 191 -1.05 2.29 9.18
N ALA A 192 -0.52 2.97 8.17
CA ALA A 192 0.90 2.97 7.86
C ALA A 192 1.73 3.63 8.99
N LEU A 193 1.24 4.74 9.55
CA LEU A 193 1.90 5.37 10.70
C LEU A 193 1.96 4.42 11.89
N LEU A 194 0.83 3.82 12.27
CA LEU A 194 0.78 2.88 13.37
C LEU A 194 1.63 1.65 13.10
N GLY A 195 1.58 1.12 11.87
CA GLY A 195 2.40 -0.01 11.45
C GLY A 195 3.90 0.30 11.50
N ALA A 196 4.33 1.44 10.97
CA ALA A 196 5.73 1.87 11.02
C ALA A 196 6.22 2.03 12.46
N VAL A 197 5.45 2.72 13.31
CA VAL A 197 5.77 2.88 14.73
C VAL A 197 5.86 1.52 15.43
N SER A 198 4.90 0.62 15.18
CA SER A 198 4.90 -0.73 15.77
C SER A 198 6.13 -1.54 15.33
N HIS A 199 6.48 -1.51 14.04
CA HIS A 199 7.67 -2.22 13.54
C HIS A 199 8.96 -1.66 14.11
N PHE A 200 9.11 -0.33 14.20
CA PHE A 200 10.30 0.27 14.78
C PHE A 200 10.40 0.12 16.31
N ALA A 201 9.26 0.07 16.99
CA ALA A 201 9.24 -0.15 18.44
C ALA A 201 9.54 -1.60 18.84
N LEU A 202 9.14 -2.57 18.00
CA LEU A 202 9.30 -4.01 18.25
C LEU A 202 10.58 -4.57 17.62
N GLY A 203 11.15 -3.89 16.63
CA GLY A 203 12.34 -4.29 15.89
C GLY A 203 13.55 -3.42 16.13
N SER A 204 14.52 -3.51 15.24
CA SER A 204 15.72 -2.67 15.25
C SER A 204 15.45 -1.29 14.65
N ALA A 205 16.25 -0.30 15.03
CA ALA A 205 16.23 1.01 14.37
C ALA A 205 16.54 0.87 12.87
N PRO A 206 15.76 1.49 11.99
CA PRO A 206 15.95 1.36 10.55
C PRO A 206 17.21 2.08 10.09
N ARG A 207 17.79 1.63 8.99
CA ARG A 207 18.86 2.37 8.30
C ARG A 207 18.32 3.70 7.79
N LEU A 208 18.93 4.79 8.25
CA LEU A 208 18.40 6.15 8.00
C LEU A 208 18.44 6.54 6.52
N LEU A 209 19.47 6.09 5.77
CA LEU A 209 19.61 6.45 4.36
C LEU A 209 18.52 5.84 3.48
N PRO A 210 18.28 4.51 3.46
CA PRO A 210 17.14 3.93 2.73
C PRO A 210 15.80 4.49 3.16
N LEU A 211 15.60 4.72 4.47
CA LEU A 211 14.37 5.32 4.99
C LEU A 211 14.13 6.72 4.38
N ALA A 212 15.13 7.61 4.47
CA ALA A 212 14.98 8.99 3.97
C ALA A 212 14.76 9.01 2.45
N LEU A 213 15.52 8.22 1.69
CA LEU A 213 15.40 8.15 0.24
C LEU A 213 14.03 7.59 -0.19
N CYS A 214 13.59 6.47 0.41
CA CYS A 214 12.28 5.90 0.10
C CYS A 214 11.15 6.85 0.42
N VAL A 215 11.18 7.52 1.59
CA VAL A 215 10.18 8.53 1.98
C VAL A 215 10.09 9.66 0.96
N VAL A 216 11.24 10.25 0.60
CA VAL A 216 11.28 11.41 -0.33
C VAL A 216 10.79 11.00 -1.72
N PHE A 217 11.31 9.91 -2.26
CA PHE A 217 10.94 9.49 -3.62
C PHE A 217 9.49 9.01 -3.70
N THR A 218 9.02 8.25 -2.71
CA THR A 218 7.61 7.80 -2.68
C THR A 218 6.65 8.98 -2.56
N LEU A 219 6.94 9.95 -1.70
CA LEU A 219 6.14 11.16 -1.56
C LEU A 219 6.04 11.94 -2.87
N PHE A 220 7.18 12.18 -3.54
CA PHE A 220 7.23 12.92 -4.80
C PHE A 220 6.36 12.25 -5.87
N TRP A 221 6.57 10.95 -6.10
CA TRP A 221 5.85 10.21 -7.13
C TRP A 221 4.37 10.00 -6.79
N ALA A 222 4.03 9.77 -5.51
CA ALA A 222 2.63 9.66 -5.09
C ALA A 222 1.85 10.96 -5.29
N GLN A 223 2.45 12.10 -4.98
CA GLN A 223 1.81 13.39 -5.19
C GLN A 223 1.61 13.69 -6.68
N LEU A 224 2.60 13.37 -7.53
CA LEU A 224 2.49 13.51 -8.98
C LEU A 224 1.38 12.59 -9.52
N ALA A 225 1.42 11.32 -9.13
CA ALA A 225 0.45 10.31 -9.55
C ALA A 225 -0.98 10.66 -9.14
N ALA A 226 -1.21 11.08 -7.89
CA ALA A 226 -2.54 11.46 -7.42
C ALA A 226 -3.13 12.67 -8.18
N ARG A 227 -2.29 13.64 -8.56
CA ARG A 227 -2.71 14.79 -9.39
C ARG A 227 -3.12 14.36 -10.80
N ILE A 228 -2.38 13.42 -11.40
CA ILE A 228 -2.69 12.87 -12.72
C ILE A 228 -3.93 11.99 -12.63
N ALA A 229 -4.03 11.12 -11.63
CA ALA A 229 -5.15 10.20 -11.41
C ALA A 229 -6.50 10.92 -11.28
N ALA A 230 -6.50 12.08 -10.65
CA ALA A 230 -7.71 12.89 -10.50
C ALA A 230 -8.33 13.26 -11.86
N LYS A 231 -7.53 13.30 -12.94
CA LYS A 231 -7.93 13.70 -14.30
C LYS A 231 -7.95 12.54 -15.31
N ALA A 232 -7.34 11.42 -15.01
CA ALA A 232 -7.13 10.33 -15.96
C ALA A 232 -8.26 9.30 -15.98
N ASP A 233 -8.30 8.49 -17.05
CA ASP A 233 -9.19 7.36 -17.19
C ASP A 233 -8.81 6.24 -16.19
N PRO A 234 -9.76 5.73 -15.38
CA PRO A 234 -9.52 4.65 -14.42
C PRO A 234 -8.93 3.38 -15.04
N LEU A 235 -9.32 3.03 -16.26
CA LEU A 235 -8.81 1.83 -16.94
C LEU A 235 -7.31 1.93 -17.24
N LEU A 236 -6.87 3.07 -17.79
CA LEU A 236 -5.46 3.32 -18.08
C LEU A 236 -4.62 3.26 -16.80
N LEU A 237 -5.11 3.86 -15.72
CA LEU A 237 -4.43 3.87 -14.43
C LEU A 237 -4.22 2.46 -13.87
N ASN A 238 -5.29 1.64 -13.88
CA ASN A 238 -5.20 0.25 -13.42
C ASN A 238 -4.17 -0.53 -14.22
N ARG A 239 -4.18 -0.42 -15.55
CA ARG A 239 -3.25 -1.13 -16.43
C ARG A 239 -1.80 -0.69 -16.23
N LEU A 240 -1.55 0.62 -16.11
CA LEU A 240 -0.20 1.13 -15.85
C LEU A 240 0.35 0.63 -14.51
N THR A 241 -0.46 0.73 -13.45
CA THR A 241 -0.07 0.22 -12.13
C THR A 241 0.16 -1.29 -12.16
N GLY A 242 -0.72 -2.04 -12.83
CA GLY A 242 -0.57 -3.48 -13.01
C GLY A 242 0.70 -3.86 -13.76
N ALA A 243 1.03 -3.14 -14.82
CA ALA A 243 2.27 -3.36 -15.59
C ALA A 243 3.53 -3.10 -14.73
N ILE A 244 3.56 -2.00 -13.97
CA ILE A 244 4.68 -1.67 -13.08
C ILE A 244 4.86 -2.75 -12.01
N LEU A 245 3.80 -3.12 -11.31
CA LEU A 245 3.86 -4.14 -10.25
C LEU A 245 4.26 -5.51 -10.81
N THR A 246 3.74 -5.90 -11.96
CA THR A 246 4.09 -7.17 -12.61
C THR A 246 5.55 -7.17 -13.04
N ALA A 247 6.05 -6.10 -13.65
CA ALA A 247 7.44 -5.99 -14.07
C ALA A 247 8.40 -6.07 -12.87
N VAL A 248 8.11 -5.33 -11.80
CA VAL A 248 8.91 -5.39 -10.56
C VAL A 248 8.84 -6.78 -9.93
N GLY A 249 7.65 -7.36 -9.80
CA GLY A 249 7.46 -8.70 -9.22
C GLY A 249 8.18 -9.79 -10.02
N LEU A 250 8.14 -9.74 -11.36
CA LEU A 250 8.88 -10.68 -12.22
C LEU A 250 10.39 -10.50 -12.08
N LEU A 251 10.87 -9.25 -12.10
CA LEU A 251 12.29 -8.96 -11.92
C LEU A 251 12.80 -9.55 -10.60
N LEU A 252 12.06 -9.30 -9.51
CA LEU A 252 12.45 -9.78 -8.18
C LEU A 252 12.35 -11.30 -8.06
N LEU A 253 11.35 -11.92 -8.69
CA LEU A 253 11.23 -13.39 -8.74
C LEU A 253 12.43 -14.01 -9.44
N VAL A 254 12.82 -13.46 -10.60
CA VAL A 254 14.00 -13.95 -11.36
C VAL A 254 15.27 -13.79 -10.53
N LEU A 255 15.46 -12.63 -9.87
CA LEU A 255 16.63 -12.38 -9.03
C LEU A 255 16.71 -13.30 -7.80
N ASN A 256 15.57 -13.76 -7.27
CA ASN A 256 15.52 -14.72 -6.17
C ASN A 256 15.77 -16.18 -6.60
N LEU A 257 15.66 -16.49 -7.90
CA LEU A 257 15.89 -17.83 -8.44
C LEU A 257 17.33 -18.04 -8.95
N LEU A 258 18.06 -16.94 -9.16
CA LEU A 258 19.48 -16.94 -9.54
C LEU A 258 20.39 -16.91 -8.33
#